data_17ab79da6b0935506354b0ff74cb6bb3
#
_entry.id   17ab79da6b0935506354b0ff74cb6bb3
#
_cell.length_a   1.000
_cell.length_b   1.000
_cell.length_c   1.000
_cell.angle_alpha   90.00
_cell.angle_beta   90.00
_cell.angle_gamma   90.00
#
_symmetry.space_group_name_H-M   'P 1'
#
loop_
_entity.id
_entity.type
_entity.pdbx_description
1 polymer ?
#
loop_
_entity_poly.entity_id
_entity_poly.type
_entity_poly.pdbx_seq_one_letter_code
_entity_poly.pdbx_strand_id
1 'polypeptide(L)'
;MNVVHIFWGLGFGGIETMLVNIANAQVKSGAKVSIIIINDLCEESLLQLLYPEVTLHLLMRKQESKGVGFIFKLNRLLFLLQPDVIHLHRSDIGQLLLYKKFRKIACVTLHDIPIGEMKNDTFMNYIWRKINKRPIKHSNVTYINRIPLVFAISNTVQNDLLTRYKIYSTVVFNGILTSNFTQRMATNPKDIFKILTVSRLEHLKKGQDLLLEAVARIKGQVTIDFIGEGTSLDYLKAKANKLKIENYVHFLGKKTQKYISEHLSNYDLFVQPSRWEGFGLTVAEAMAARLPVLVSEGQGPAEVTCGDKYGWLFINGN
;
A
#
# COMPACT_ATOMS: atom_id res chain seq x y z
N MET A 1 -5.48 -27.38 1.14
CA MET A 1 -5.62 -26.28 2.12
C MET A 1 -6.63 -25.28 1.58
N ASN A 2 -7.60 -24.87 2.42
CA ASN A 2 -8.65 -23.91 2.07
C ASN A 2 -8.33 -22.56 2.73
N VAL A 3 -7.97 -21.56 1.93
CA VAL A 3 -7.56 -20.22 2.39
C VAL A 3 -8.65 -19.21 2.07
N VAL A 4 -9.03 -18.42 3.06
CA VAL A 4 -9.98 -17.32 2.89
C VAL A 4 -9.31 -15.99 3.20
N HIS A 5 -9.15 -15.14 2.20
CA HIS A 5 -8.70 -13.77 2.37
C HIS A 5 -9.87 -12.86 2.66
N ILE A 6 -9.69 -11.91 3.58
CA ILE A 6 -10.72 -10.91 3.91
C ILE A 6 -10.13 -9.51 3.81
N PHE A 7 -10.80 -8.64 3.03
CA PHE A 7 -10.42 -7.26 2.90
C PHE A 7 -11.65 -6.34 2.77
N TRP A 8 -11.44 -5.02 2.96
CA TRP A 8 -12.53 -4.07 2.92
C TRP A 8 -13.04 -3.79 1.52
N GLY A 9 -12.17 -3.65 0.54
CA GLY A 9 -12.53 -3.32 -0.85
C GLY A 9 -11.43 -3.70 -1.81
N LEU A 10 -11.76 -3.89 -3.06
CA LEU A 10 -10.84 -4.11 -4.17
C LEU A 10 -10.80 -2.84 -5.03
N GLY A 11 -10.25 -1.75 -4.44
CA GLY A 11 -10.01 -0.51 -5.15
C GLY A 11 -8.64 -0.47 -5.83
N PHE A 12 -8.20 0.73 -6.21
CA PHE A 12 -6.84 0.90 -6.71
C PHE A 12 -5.86 1.11 -5.55
N GLY A 13 -4.90 0.21 -5.44
CA GLY A 13 -3.83 0.32 -4.44
C GLY A 13 -2.88 -0.87 -4.45
N GLY A 14 -1.74 -0.70 -3.80
CA GLY A 14 -0.73 -1.77 -3.72
C GLY A 14 -1.22 -3.00 -2.94
N ILE A 15 -2.08 -2.82 -1.94
CA ILE A 15 -2.62 -3.92 -1.14
C ILE A 15 -3.55 -4.78 -1.99
N GLU A 16 -4.39 -4.15 -2.79
CA GLU A 16 -5.36 -4.80 -3.65
C GLU A 16 -4.67 -5.61 -4.75
N THR A 17 -3.67 -5.01 -5.39
CA THR A 17 -2.84 -5.70 -6.40
C THR A 17 -2.10 -6.88 -5.78
N MET A 18 -1.53 -6.70 -4.58
CA MET A 18 -0.84 -7.77 -3.87
C MET A 18 -1.80 -8.89 -3.47
N LEU A 19 -3.03 -8.58 -3.02
CA LEU A 19 -4.04 -9.57 -2.69
C LEU A 19 -4.38 -10.46 -3.89
N VAL A 20 -4.56 -9.87 -5.08
CA VAL A 20 -4.77 -10.61 -6.33
C VAL A 20 -3.57 -11.52 -6.63
N ASN A 21 -2.35 -10.99 -6.54
CA ASN A 21 -1.13 -11.75 -6.81
C ASN A 21 -0.96 -12.94 -5.85
N ILE A 22 -1.20 -12.73 -4.55
CA ILE A 22 -1.13 -13.82 -3.54
C ILE A 22 -2.19 -14.87 -3.81
N ALA A 23 -3.44 -14.48 -4.06
CA ALA A 23 -4.53 -15.42 -4.32
C ALA A 23 -4.22 -16.30 -5.55
N ASN A 24 -3.78 -15.70 -6.64
CA ASN A 24 -3.39 -16.41 -7.85
C ASN A 24 -2.19 -17.36 -7.63
N ALA A 25 -1.18 -16.92 -6.88
CA ALA A 25 -0.02 -17.75 -6.54
C ALA A 25 -0.41 -18.95 -5.67
N GLN A 26 -1.32 -18.77 -4.71
CA GLN A 26 -1.80 -19.85 -3.86
C GLN A 26 -2.63 -20.88 -4.63
N VAL A 27 -3.46 -20.43 -5.59
CA VAL A 27 -4.18 -21.34 -6.50
C VAL A 27 -3.18 -22.17 -7.31
N LYS A 28 -2.15 -21.54 -7.90
CA LYS A 28 -1.07 -22.26 -8.61
C LYS A 28 -0.36 -23.30 -7.75
N SER A 29 -0.29 -23.06 -6.44
CA SER A 29 0.30 -23.98 -5.46
C SER A 29 -0.68 -25.05 -4.99
N GLY A 30 -1.88 -25.16 -5.59
CA GLY A 30 -2.89 -26.19 -5.28
C GLY A 30 -3.78 -25.86 -4.08
N ALA A 31 -3.80 -24.63 -3.59
CA ALA A 31 -4.73 -24.21 -2.56
C ALA A 31 -6.11 -23.89 -3.16
N LYS A 32 -7.18 -24.19 -2.40
CA LYS A 32 -8.51 -23.63 -2.66
C LYS A 32 -8.55 -22.24 -2.05
N VAL A 33 -8.80 -21.22 -2.86
CA VAL A 33 -8.74 -19.82 -2.43
C VAL A 33 -10.06 -19.11 -2.60
N SER A 34 -10.50 -18.44 -1.55
CA SER A 34 -11.65 -17.53 -1.59
C SER A 34 -11.23 -16.15 -1.11
N ILE A 35 -11.78 -15.11 -1.75
CA ILE A 35 -11.63 -13.72 -1.33
C ILE A 35 -12.99 -13.19 -0.88
N ILE A 36 -13.08 -12.63 0.30
CA ILE A 36 -14.27 -11.94 0.81
C ILE A 36 -14.00 -10.45 0.83
N ILE A 37 -14.75 -9.70 0.02
CA ILE A 37 -14.75 -8.24 0.01
C ILE A 37 -15.95 -7.72 0.77
N ILE A 38 -15.70 -6.86 1.76
CA ILE A 38 -16.74 -6.39 2.69
C ILE A 38 -17.56 -5.26 2.07
N ASN A 39 -16.92 -4.25 1.50
CA ASN A 39 -17.60 -3.10 0.91
C ASN A 39 -18.02 -3.36 -0.54
N ASP A 40 -18.79 -2.43 -1.09
CA ASP A 40 -19.26 -2.42 -2.48
C ASP A 40 -18.23 -1.85 -3.47
N LEU A 41 -16.97 -1.68 -3.04
CA LEU A 41 -15.89 -1.18 -3.86
C LEU A 41 -15.13 -2.35 -4.52
N CYS A 42 -15.32 -2.51 -5.83
CA CYS A 42 -14.60 -3.48 -6.65
C CYS A 42 -14.26 -2.88 -8.01
N GLU A 43 -12.97 -2.80 -8.31
CA GLU A 43 -12.46 -2.35 -9.61
C GLU A 43 -12.40 -3.52 -10.59
N GLU A 44 -13.10 -3.38 -11.69
CA GLU A 44 -13.21 -4.42 -12.70
C GLU A 44 -11.85 -4.85 -13.28
N SER A 45 -10.96 -3.90 -13.47
CA SER A 45 -9.59 -4.17 -13.96
C SER A 45 -8.78 -5.09 -13.05
N LEU A 46 -9.05 -5.10 -11.74
CA LEU A 46 -8.41 -6.04 -10.80
C LEU A 46 -9.12 -7.39 -10.78
N LEU A 47 -10.44 -7.39 -10.95
CA LEU A 47 -11.21 -8.64 -11.04
C LEU A 47 -10.79 -9.47 -12.25
N GLN A 48 -10.51 -8.83 -13.38
CA GLN A 48 -10.01 -9.48 -14.59
C GLN A 48 -8.63 -10.12 -14.44
N LEU A 49 -7.87 -9.75 -13.42
CA LEU A 49 -6.56 -10.33 -13.12
C LEU A 49 -6.66 -11.57 -12.21
N LEU A 50 -7.81 -11.83 -11.59
CA LEU A 50 -8.02 -13.01 -10.77
C LEU A 50 -8.14 -14.26 -11.65
N TYR A 51 -7.51 -15.34 -11.23
CA TYR A 51 -7.69 -16.62 -11.88
C TYR A 51 -9.12 -17.16 -11.65
N PRO A 52 -9.69 -17.87 -12.63
CA PRO A 52 -11.06 -18.40 -12.52
C PRO A 52 -11.30 -19.32 -11.31
N GLU A 53 -10.25 -19.93 -10.79
CA GLU A 53 -10.29 -20.82 -9.63
C GLU A 53 -10.39 -20.07 -8.29
N VAL A 54 -10.13 -18.75 -8.29
CA VAL A 54 -10.32 -17.92 -7.09
C VAL A 54 -11.79 -17.59 -6.93
N THR A 55 -12.41 -18.02 -5.84
CA THR A 55 -13.82 -17.72 -5.57
C THR A 55 -13.96 -16.36 -4.90
N LEU A 56 -14.68 -15.43 -5.53
CA LEU A 56 -14.93 -14.11 -5.00
C LEU A 56 -16.30 -14.01 -4.32
N HIS A 57 -16.34 -13.49 -3.10
CA HIS A 57 -17.56 -13.23 -2.35
C HIS A 57 -17.66 -11.74 -2.00
N LEU A 58 -18.75 -11.10 -2.40
CA LEU A 58 -19.02 -9.68 -2.16
C LEU A 58 -20.11 -9.54 -1.09
N LEU A 59 -19.81 -8.89 0.05
CA LEU A 59 -20.82 -8.63 1.08
C LEU A 59 -21.62 -7.35 0.79
N MET A 60 -21.20 -6.55 -0.19
CA MET A 60 -21.90 -5.37 -0.70
C MET A 60 -22.28 -4.36 0.38
N ARG A 61 -21.42 -4.15 1.37
CA ARG A 61 -21.62 -3.13 2.40
C ARG A 61 -21.31 -1.76 1.81
N LYS A 62 -22.25 -0.83 1.83
CA LYS A 62 -21.99 0.57 1.47
C LYS A 62 -20.96 1.17 2.44
N GLN A 63 -19.95 1.86 1.92
CA GLN A 63 -18.82 2.36 2.72
C GLN A 63 -19.27 3.24 3.90
N GLU A 64 -20.27 4.08 3.69
CA GLU A 64 -20.80 4.98 4.73
C GLU A 64 -21.83 4.31 5.67
N SER A 65 -22.16 3.04 5.43
CA SER A 65 -23.15 2.34 6.25
C SER A 65 -22.65 2.15 7.68
N LYS A 66 -23.46 2.54 8.65
CA LYS A 66 -23.27 2.25 10.08
C LYS A 66 -23.83 0.88 10.48
N GLY A 67 -24.49 0.17 9.56
CA GLY A 67 -25.11 -1.12 9.84
C GLY A 67 -24.09 -2.21 10.11
N VAL A 68 -24.38 -3.09 11.08
CA VAL A 68 -23.52 -4.20 11.50
C VAL A 68 -23.90 -5.55 10.91
N GLY A 69 -24.99 -5.62 10.13
CA GLY A 69 -25.52 -6.87 9.55
C GLY A 69 -24.51 -7.64 8.69
N PHE A 70 -23.57 -6.94 8.06
CA PHE A 70 -22.49 -7.56 7.28
C PHE A 70 -21.58 -8.46 8.13
N ILE A 71 -21.43 -8.17 9.44
CA ILE A 71 -20.63 -9.00 10.36
C ILE A 71 -21.24 -10.39 10.50
N PHE A 72 -22.55 -10.47 10.62
CA PHE A 72 -23.26 -11.75 10.68
C PHE A 72 -23.17 -12.49 9.34
N LYS A 73 -23.32 -11.79 8.22
CA LYS A 73 -23.14 -12.36 6.87
C LYS A 73 -21.71 -12.92 6.69
N LEU A 74 -20.69 -12.16 7.10
CA LEU A 74 -19.30 -12.60 7.08
C LEU A 74 -19.11 -13.90 7.86
N ASN A 75 -19.54 -13.94 9.11
CA ASN A 75 -19.33 -15.13 9.95
C ASN A 75 -20.15 -16.34 9.45
N ARG A 76 -21.37 -16.14 8.95
CA ARG A 76 -22.15 -17.21 8.30
C ARG A 76 -21.42 -17.77 7.08
N LEU A 77 -20.84 -16.89 6.24
CA LEU A 77 -20.07 -17.31 5.07
C LEU A 77 -18.83 -18.11 5.47
N LEU A 78 -18.12 -17.71 6.53
CA LEU A 78 -16.96 -18.46 7.05
C LEU A 78 -17.36 -19.85 7.57
N PHE A 79 -18.58 -20.03 8.13
CA PHE A 79 -19.09 -21.37 8.48
C PHE A 79 -19.37 -22.24 7.24
N LEU A 80 -19.84 -21.65 6.14
CA LEU A 80 -20.08 -22.36 4.88
C LEU A 80 -18.77 -22.74 4.17
N LEU A 81 -17.80 -21.84 4.18
CA LEU A 81 -16.52 -22.04 3.50
C LEU A 81 -15.59 -23.00 4.24
N GLN A 82 -15.73 -23.13 5.56
CA GLN A 82 -14.88 -23.98 6.40
C GLN A 82 -13.37 -23.80 6.13
N PRO A 83 -12.82 -22.58 6.30
CA PRO A 83 -11.42 -22.32 6.03
C PRO A 83 -10.48 -23.06 6.97
N ASP A 84 -9.34 -23.51 6.44
CA ASP A 84 -8.18 -23.92 7.23
C ASP A 84 -7.40 -22.72 7.73
N VAL A 85 -7.36 -21.63 6.92
CA VAL A 85 -6.67 -20.37 7.22
C VAL A 85 -7.55 -19.18 6.82
N ILE A 86 -7.65 -18.20 7.70
CA ILE A 86 -8.25 -16.89 7.43
C ILE A 86 -7.13 -15.84 7.39
N HIS A 87 -6.90 -15.26 6.22
CA HIS A 87 -5.87 -14.23 6.03
C HIS A 87 -6.50 -12.83 5.98
N LEU A 88 -6.17 -12.02 6.96
CA LEU A 88 -6.65 -10.65 7.08
C LEU A 88 -5.61 -9.69 6.52
N HIS A 89 -6.05 -8.72 5.71
CA HIS A 89 -5.16 -7.71 5.14
C HIS A 89 -5.27 -6.34 5.84
N ARG A 90 -5.97 -6.30 6.96
CA ARG A 90 -6.01 -5.16 7.90
C ARG A 90 -6.35 -5.67 9.31
N SER A 91 -5.72 -5.06 10.30
CA SER A 91 -5.88 -5.44 11.69
C SER A 91 -7.30 -5.28 12.22
N ASP A 92 -8.01 -4.23 11.79
CA ASP A 92 -9.37 -3.92 12.23
C ASP A 92 -10.41 -4.97 11.80
N ILE A 93 -10.11 -5.78 10.77
CA ILE A 93 -10.99 -6.87 10.35
C ILE A 93 -11.04 -7.98 11.40
N GLY A 94 -9.99 -8.16 12.20
CA GLY A 94 -9.96 -9.16 13.26
C GLY A 94 -11.08 -9.03 14.29
N GLN A 95 -11.58 -7.82 14.54
CA GLN A 95 -12.74 -7.60 15.43
C GLN A 95 -14.06 -8.15 14.87
N LEU A 96 -14.14 -8.34 13.54
CA LEU A 96 -15.34 -8.85 12.87
C LEU A 96 -15.49 -10.37 12.99
N LEU A 97 -14.42 -11.07 13.40
CA LEU A 97 -14.45 -12.50 13.63
C LEU A 97 -15.11 -12.80 15.00
N LEU A 98 -16.41 -13.08 14.99
CA LEU A 98 -17.18 -13.27 16.22
C LEU A 98 -16.76 -14.52 16.99
N TYR A 99 -16.41 -15.60 16.31
CA TYR A 99 -16.18 -16.91 16.89
C TYR A 99 -14.69 -17.15 17.16
N LYS A 100 -14.37 -17.67 18.36
CA LYS A 100 -12.99 -17.99 18.78
C LYS A 100 -12.30 -18.96 17.81
N LYS A 101 -13.04 -19.92 17.22
CA LYS A 101 -12.48 -20.86 16.25
C LYS A 101 -11.90 -20.17 15.03
N PHE A 102 -12.55 -19.13 14.49
CA PHE A 102 -12.05 -18.36 13.34
C PHE A 102 -10.84 -17.54 13.70
N ARG A 103 -10.81 -16.94 14.91
CA ARG A 103 -9.64 -16.20 15.39
C ARG A 103 -8.41 -17.07 15.57
N LYS A 104 -8.58 -18.35 15.96
CA LYS A 104 -7.46 -19.30 16.15
C LYS A 104 -6.74 -19.67 14.85
N ILE A 105 -7.44 -19.65 13.71
CA ILE A 105 -6.90 -19.98 12.39
C ILE A 105 -6.62 -18.72 11.54
N ALA A 106 -6.73 -17.54 12.15
CA ALA A 106 -6.49 -16.28 11.46
C ALA A 106 -5.01 -15.87 11.51
N CYS A 107 -4.56 -15.29 10.43
CA CYS A 107 -3.34 -14.49 10.36
C CYS A 107 -3.64 -13.10 9.83
N VAL A 108 -2.76 -12.14 10.07
CA VAL A 108 -2.90 -10.78 9.56
C VAL A 108 -1.58 -10.31 8.96
N THR A 109 -1.65 -9.74 7.76
CA THR A 109 -0.53 -9.01 7.16
C THR A 109 -0.75 -7.52 7.33
N LEU A 110 0.25 -6.83 7.86
CA LEU A 110 0.26 -5.39 8.02
C LEU A 110 1.04 -4.74 6.87
N HIS A 111 0.31 -3.98 6.07
CA HIS A 111 0.78 -3.41 4.80
C HIS A 111 1.32 -1.98 4.93
N ASP A 112 1.24 -1.40 6.10
CA ASP A 112 1.73 -0.05 6.37
C ASP A 112 2.13 0.03 7.84
N ILE A 113 2.97 1.00 8.14
CA ILE A 113 3.23 1.37 9.53
C ILE A 113 1.88 1.82 10.08
N PRO A 114 1.36 1.19 11.15
CA PRO A 114 0.14 1.65 11.77
C PRO A 114 0.42 3.02 12.37
N ILE A 115 0.20 4.07 11.59
CA ILE A 115 0.20 5.45 12.09
C ILE A 115 -1.05 5.53 12.97
N GLY A 116 -0.98 4.89 14.11
CA GLY A 116 -1.93 5.11 15.18
C GLY A 116 -1.81 6.55 15.55
N GLU A 117 -2.91 7.26 15.58
CA GLU A 117 -3.19 8.63 15.95
C GLU A 117 -2.23 9.26 17.01
N MET A 118 -0.93 9.15 16.81
CA MET A 118 0.05 10.04 17.44
C MET A 118 0.20 11.33 16.61
N LYS A 119 -0.87 11.72 15.89
CA LYS A 119 -0.98 13.09 15.46
C LYS A 119 -1.09 13.94 16.72
N ASN A 120 0.06 14.51 17.12
CA ASN A 120 0.16 15.68 18.00
C ASN A 120 -0.92 15.75 19.10
N ASP A 121 -1.15 14.64 19.81
CA ASP A 121 -1.77 14.77 21.12
C ASP A 121 -0.72 15.45 21.99
N THR A 122 -0.78 16.77 22.02
CA THR A 122 -0.05 17.52 23.02
C THR A 122 -0.42 16.90 24.37
N PHE A 123 0.53 16.87 25.30
CA PHE A 123 0.30 16.41 26.68
C PHE A 123 -1.01 16.97 27.26
N MET A 124 -1.40 18.18 26.89
CA MET A 124 -2.67 18.82 27.22
C MET A 124 -3.90 18.11 26.63
N ASN A 125 -3.86 17.67 25.39
CA ASN A 125 -4.96 16.92 24.77
C ASN A 125 -5.13 15.54 25.40
N TYR A 126 -4.02 14.86 25.74
CA TYR A 126 -4.05 13.60 26.48
C TYR A 126 -4.73 13.77 27.85
N ILE A 127 -4.35 14.80 28.64
CA ILE A 127 -4.95 15.10 29.93
C ILE A 127 -6.42 15.44 29.76
N TRP A 128 -6.79 16.31 28.79
CA TRP A 128 -8.14 16.70 28.52
C TRP A 128 -9.07 15.54 28.20
N ARG A 129 -8.59 14.58 27.38
CA ARG A 129 -9.32 13.33 27.06
C ARG A 129 -9.50 12.44 28.28
N LYS A 130 -8.48 12.34 29.13
CA LYS A 130 -8.51 11.56 30.37
C LYS A 130 -9.50 12.13 31.37
N ILE A 131 -9.56 13.46 31.53
CA ILE A 131 -10.51 14.16 32.40
C ILE A 131 -11.96 14.01 31.90
N ASN A 132 -12.20 14.15 30.62
CA ASN A 132 -13.53 14.08 30.02
C ASN A 132 -14.04 12.66 29.74
N LYS A 133 -13.36 11.60 30.22
CA LYS A 133 -13.75 10.19 30.05
C LYS A 133 -14.11 9.80 28.61
N ARG A 134 -13.59 10.53 27.61
CA ARG A 134 -13.76 10.13 26.22
C ARG A 134 -12.94 8.88 25.99
N PRO A 135 -13.54 7.79 25.43
CA PRO A 135 -12.79 6.59 25.15
C PRO A 135 -11.59 6.97 24.28
N ILE A 136 -10.40 6.58 24.73
CA ILE A 136 -9.22 6.52 23.86
C ILE A 136 -9.68 5.64 22.72
N LYS A 137 -9.81 6.17 21.49
CA LYS A 137 -10.02 5.33 20.32
C LYS A 137 -8.88 4.33 20.33
N HIS A 138 -9.19 3.09 20.70
CA HIS A 138 -8.22 2.01 20.68
C HIS A 138 -7.63 2.00 19.29
N SER A 139 -6.32 2.16 19.21
CA SER A 139 -5.63 2.07 17.94
C SER A 139 -5.98 0.72 17.29
N ASN A 140 -6.05 0.64 15.98
CA ASN A 140 -6.32 -0.60 15.22
C ASN A 140 -5.42 -1.78 15.66
N VAL A 141 -4.36 -1.48 16.38
CA VAL A 141 -3.37 -2.39 16.96
C VAL A 141 -3.94 -3.29 18.07
N THR A 142 -4.96 -2.85 18.83
CA THR A 142 -5.51 -3.63 19.96
C THR A 142 -6.10 -4.98 19.52
N TYR A 143 -6.54 -5.07 18.28
CA TYR A 143 -7.13 -6.30 17.74
C TYR A 143 -6.08 -7.29 17.24
N ILE A 144 -4.86 -6.83 16.93
CA ILE A 144 -3.75 -7.66 16.44
C ILE A 144 -3.38 -8.71 17.50
N ASN A 145 -3.34 -8.33 18.78
CA ASN A 145 -2.99 -9.22 19.89
C ASN A 145 -3.92 -10.43 20.05
N ARG A 146 -5.06 -10.46 19.35
CA ARG A 146 -6.01 -11.58 19.35
C ARG A 146 -5.80 -12.53 18.16
N ILE A 147 -4.91 -12.21 17.25
CA ILE A 147 -4.57 -12.97 16.06
C ILE A 147 -3.25 -13.70 16.31
N PRO A 148 -3.20 -15.03 16.16
CA PRO A 148 -2.03 -15.81 16.54
C PRO A 148 -0.79 -15.55 15.66
N LEU A 149 -0.99 -15.20 14.39
CA LEU A 149 0.09 -14.99 13.44
C LEU A 149 0.00 -13.59 12.84
N VAL A 150 1.06 -12.82 13.02
CA VAL A 150 1.19 -11.46 12.47
C VAL A 150 2.36 -11.42 11.51
N PHE A 151 2.11 -10.95 10.30
CA PHE A 151 3.12 -10.73 9.28
C PHE A 151 3.33 -9.24 9.04
N ALA A 152 4.58 -8.85 8.85
CA ALA A 152 4.99 -7.52 8.44
C ALA A 152 5.57 -7.60 7.03
N ILE A 153 5.25 -6.62 6.18
CA ILE A 153 5.71 -6.62 4.78
C ILE A 153 7.17 -6.15 4.61
N SER A 154 7.81 -5.71 5.70
CA SER A 154 9.20 -5.23 5.71
C SER A 154 9.76 -5.25 7.14
N ASN A 155 11.09 -5.16 7.26
CA ASN A 155 11.73 -4.96 8.56
C ASN A 155 11.36 -3.60 9.18
N THR A 156 11.16 -2.58 8.35
CA THR A 156 10.67 -1.26 8.79
C THR A 156 9.34 -1.39 9.52
N VAL A 157 8.36 -2.09 8.94
CA VAL A 157 7.05 -2.33 9.58
C VAL A 157 7.20 -3.22 10.82
N GLN A 158 8.02 -4.27 10.77
CA GLN A 158 8.27 -5.16 11.91
C GLN A 158 8.85 -4.39 13.10
N ASN A 159 9.88 -3.57 12.85
CA ASN A 159 10.54 -2.78 13.90
C ASN A 159 9.58 -1.76 14.52
N ASP A 160 8.73 -1.12 13.71
CA ASP A 160 7.71 -0.19 14.20
C ASP A 160 6.67 -0.90 15.09
N LEU A 161 6.21 -2.08 14.67
CA LEU A 161 5.31 -2.91 15.47
C LEU A 161 5.92 -3.31 16.81
N LEU A 162 7.17 -3.75 16.80
CA LEU A 162 7.88 -4.16 18.00
C LEU A 162 8.15 -2.98 18.94
N THR A 163 8.67 -1.88 18.42
CA THR A 163 9.10 -0.74 19.23
C THR A 163 7.95 0.01 19.85
N ARG A 164 6.92 0.35 19.03
CA ARG A 164 5.78 1.17 19.48
C ARG A 164 4.67 0.38 20.16
N TYR A 165 4.43 -0.86 19.69
CA TYR A 165 3.23 -1.61 20.10
C TYR A 165 3.57 -2.93 20.81
N LYS A 166 4.86 -3.31 20.90
CA LYS A 166 5.31 -4.58 21.49
C LYS A 166 4.67 -5.81 20.82
N ILE A 167 4.40 -5.70 19.50
CA ILE A 167 3.84 -6.78 18.69
C ILE A 167 4.97 -7.47 17.95
N TYR A 168 5.10 -8.78 18.19
CA TYR A 168 6.01 -9.64 17.44
C TYR A 168 5.37 -10.04 16.11
N SER A 169 6.14 -9.98 15.04
CA SER A 169 5.68 -10.36 13.70
C SER A 169 6.80 -11.04 12.92
N THR A 170 6.41 -11.81 11.91
CA THR A 170 7.33 -12.41 10.95
C THR A 170 7.35 -11.56 9.68
N VAL A 171 8.54 -11.25 9.17
CA VAL A 171 8.64 -10.51 7.90
C VAL A 171 8.37 -11.43 6.74
N VAL A 172 7.42 -11.03 5.90
CA VAL A 172 7.13 -11.63 4.60
C VAL A 172 7.03 -10.50 3.58
N PHE A 173 8.07 -10.35 2.78
CA PHE A 173 8.11 -9.30 1.77
C PHE A 173 7.00 -9.46 0.74
N ASN A 174 6.48 -8.35 0.25
CA ASN A 174 5.56 -8.38 -0.87
C ASN A 174 6.29 -8.83 -2.15
N GLY A 175 5.60 -9.65 -2.96
CA GLY A 175 6.10 -10.11 -4.25
C GLY A 175 5.37 -9.45 -5.42
N ILE A 176 6.04 -9.37 -6.55
CA ILE A 176 5.48 -8.97 -7.84
C ILE A 176 5.80 -10.01 -8.92
N LEU A 177 4.99 -10.04 -9.98
CA LEU A 177 5.27 -10.84 -11.17
C LEU A 177 6.13 -10.02 -12.13
N THR A 178 7.45 -10.25 -12.08
CA THR A 178 8.43 -9.47 -12.87
C THR A 178 8.23 -9.61 -14.37
N SER A 179 7.69 -10.74 -14.85
CA SER A 179 7.36 -10.98 -16.25
C SER A 179 6.30 -10.07 -16.84
N ASN A 180 5.53 -9.38 -15.98
CA ASN A 180 4.47 -8.48 -16.45
C ASN A 180 5.00 -7.10 -16.89
N PHE A 181 6.28 -6.80 -16.62
CA PHE A 181 6.83 -5.46 -16.84
C PHE A 181 7.67 -5.43 -18.12
N THR A 182 7.37 -4.46 -19.00
CA THR A 182 8.20 -4.14 -20.15
C THR A 182 9.54 -3.60 -19.66
N GLN A 183 10.62 -4.27 -20.04
CA GLN A 183 11.97 -3.90 -19.61
C GLN A 183 12.50 -2.71 -20.40
N ARG A 184 13.12 -1.77 -19.70
CA ARG A 184 13.83 -0.66 -20.31
C ARG A 184 15.09 -1.17 -21.03
N MET A 185 15.22 -0.76 -22.27
CA MET A 185 16.45 -0.97 -23.03
C MET A 185 17.42 0.18 -22.79
N ALA A 186 18.71 -0.06 -22.95
CA ALA A 186 19.69 1.03 -22.93
C ALA A 186 19.32 2.08 -23.99
N THR A 187 19.26 3.34 -23.58
CA THR A 187 18.94 4.46 -24.48
C THR A 187 20.14 5.42 -24.55
N ASN A 188 20.30 6.05 -25.69
CA ASN A 188 21.24 7.18 -25.81
C ASN A 188 20.82 8.34 -24.90
N PRO A 189 21.74 9.19 -24.48
CA PRO A 189 21.41 10.42 -23.75
C PRO A 189 20.32 11.19 -24.49
N LYS A 190 19.31 11.65 -23.75
CA LYS A 190 18.21 12.45 -24.26
C LYS A 190 18.41 13.90 -23.83
N ASP A 191 17.89 14.83 -24.62
CA ASP A 191 17.98 16.27 -24.30
C ASP A 191 17.23 16.60 -23.00
N ILE A 192 16.14 15.86 -22.71
CA ILE A 192 15.33 16.03 -21.50
C ILE A 192 15.20 14.68 -20.77
N PHE A 193 15.61 14.68 -19.51
CA PHE A 193 15.55 13.52 -18.64
C PHE A 193 14.16 13.37 -18.02
N LYS A 194 13.54 12.19 -18.14
CA LYS A 194 12.17 11.92 -17.74
C LYS A 194 12.09 11.19 -16.40
N ILE A 195 11.51 11.84 -15.41
CA ILE A 195 11.29 11.28 -14.06
C ILE A 195 9.85 10.81 -13.91
N LEU A 196 9.64 9.70 -13.22
CA LEU A 196 8.32 9.17 -12.87
C LEU A 196 8.18 8.98 -11.37
N THR A 197 7.00 9.29 -10.85
CA THR A 197 6.52 8.88 -9.53
C THR A 197 5.13 8.27 -9.66
N VAL A 198 4.92 7.08 -9.07
CA VAL A 198 3.63 6.40 -9.04
C VAL A 198 3.19 6.23 -7.59
N SER A 199 2.23 7.03 -7.14
CA SER A 199 1.72 6.96 -5.77
C SER A 199 0.42 7.75 -5.61
N ARG A 200 -0.32 7.52 -4.52
CA ARG A 200 -1.38 8.47 -4.14
C ARG A 200 -0.78 9.86 -3.92
N LEU A 201 -1.49 10.89 -4.37
CA LEU A 201 -1.08 12.28 -4.17
C LEU A 201 -1.42 12.73 -2.74
N GLU A 202 -0.57 12.37 -1.81
CA GLU A 202 -0.62 12.69 -0.37
C GLU A 202 0.74 13.22 0.06
N HIS A 203 1.05 14.49 -0.26
CA HIS A 203 2.39 15.06 -0.12
C HIS A 203 2.99 14.91 1.29
N LEU A 204 2.18 15.02 2.35
CA LEU A 204 2.64 14.84 3.73
C LEU A 204 3.19 13.43 4.01
N LYS A 205 2.72 12.42 3.27
CA LYS A 205 3.17 11.05 3.39
C LYS A 205 4.14 10.66 2.28
N LYS A 206 3.82 11.02 1.04
CA LYS A 206 4.52 10.57 -0.16
C LYS A 206 5.61 11.53 -0.65
N GLY A 207 5.76 12.72 -0.05
CA GLY A 207 6.87 13.62 -0.28
C GLY A 207 6.94 14.25 -1.68
N GLN A 208 5.86 14.24 -2.47
CA GLN A 208 5.86 14.80 -3.82
C GLN A 208 6.26 16.28 -3.84
N ASP A 209 6.00 16.99 -2.76
CA ASP A 209 6.39 18.40 -2.57
C ASP A 209 7.91 18.60 -2.51
N LEU A 210 8.67 17.65 -1.95
CA LEU A 210 10.13 17.66 -1.96
C LEU A 210 10.66 17.49 -3.39
N LEU A 211 10.05 16.57 -4.14
CA LEU A 211 10.45 16.31 -5.52
C LEU A 211 10.19 17.54 -6.43
N LEU A 212 9.11 18.28 -6.22
CA LEU A 212 8.87 19.53 -6.93
C LEU A 212 9.96 20.58 -6.63
N GLU A 213 10.41 20.67 -5.38
CA GLU A 213 11.51 21.58 -5.00
C GLU A 213 12.84 21.17 -5.64
N ALA A 214 13.12 19.88 -5.73
CA ALA A 214 14.30 19.37 -6.41
C ALA A 214 14.27 19.67 -7.92
N VAL A 215 13.12 19.41 -8.58
CA VAL A 215 12.93 19.71 -10.01
C VAL A 215 13.09 21.20 -10.30
N ALA A 216 12.65 22.07 -9.40
CA ALA A 216 12.79 23.52 -9.57
C ALA A 216 14.26 23.99 -9.64
N ARG A 217 15.18 23.26 -8.99
CA ARG A 217 16.62 23.58 -9.00
C ARG A 217 17.32 23.19 -10.32
N ILE A 218 16.74 22.24 -11.06
CA ILE A 218 17.28 21.69 -12.32
C ILE A 218 16.30 21.82 -13.49
N LYS A 219 15.40 22.82 -13.42
CA LYS A 219 14.40 23.04 -14.46
C LYS A 219 15.05 23.24 -15.83
N GLY A 220 14.37 22.79 -16.87
CA GLY A 220 14.87 22.80 -18.25
C GLY A 220 15.69 21.55 -18.63
N GLN A 221 16.17 20.79 -17.67
CA GLN A 221 16.91 19.55 -17.90
C GLN A 221 16.06 18.30 -17.69
N VAL A 222 14.97 18.41 -16.92
CA VAL A 222 14.12 17.29 -16.55
C VAL A 222 12.65 17.60 -16.73
N THR A 223 11.85 16.55 -16.97
CA THR A 223 10.40 16.58 -16.79
C THR A 223 10.01 15.51 -15.77
N ILE A 224 8.89 15.73 -15.07
CA ILE A 224 8.36 14.78 -14.12
C ILE A 224 6.90 14.51 -14.37
N ASP A 225 6.55 13.23 -14.39
CA ASP A 225 5.20 12.74 -14.46
C ASP A 225 4.78 12.12 -13.11
N PHE A 226 3.63 12.55 -12.60
CA PHE A 226 2.97 11.96 -11.42
C PHE A 226 1.80 11.11 -11.88
N ILE A 227 1.86 9.80 -11.63
CA ILE A 227 0.72 8.88 -11.81
C ILE A 227 0.07 8.64 -10.45
N GLY A 228 -1.23 8.92 -10.37
CA GLY A 228 -2.05 8.74 -9.18
C GLY A 228 -3.00 9.90 -8.95
N GLU A 229 -3.84 9.75 -7.95
CA GLU A 229 -4.81 10.74 -7.49
C GLU A 229 -4.71 10.89 -5.97
N GLY A 230 -5.26 11.95 -5.42
CA GLY A 230 -5.30 12.17 -3.97
C GLY A 230 -5.59 13.61 -3.59
N THR A 231 -5.77 13.80 -2.29
CA THR A 231 -6.19 15.10 -1.72
C THR A 231 -5.18 16.22 -1.88
N SER A 232 -3.95 15.90 -2.29
CA SER A 232 -2.88 16.90 -2.46
C SER A 232 -2.74 17.42 -3.88
N LEU A 233 -3.59 17.01 -4.84
CA LEU A 233 -3.44 17.40 -6.25
C LEU A 233 -3.40 18.93 -6.42
N ASP A 234 -4.37 19.64 -5.86
CA ASP A 234 -4.46 21.10 -6.01
C ASP A 234 -3.29 21.81 -5.32
N TYR A 235 -2.89 21.33 -4.16
CA TYR A 235 -1.69 21.83 -3.46
C TYR A 235 -0.42 21.66 -4.31
N LEU A 236 -0.22 20.47 -4.91
CA LEU A 236 0.96 20.19 -5.74
C LEU A 236 0.97 21.03 -7.02
N LYS A 237 -0.17 21.22 -7.67
CA LYS A 237 -0.32 22.13 -8.81
C LYS A 237 0.02 23.58 -8.44
N ALA A 238 -0.54 24.08 -7.35
CA ALA A 238 -0.25 25.41 -6.85
C ALA A 238 1.25 25.60 -6.51
N LYS A 239 1.86 24.54 -5.92
CA LYS A 239 3.30 24.55 -5.62
C LYS A 239 4.14 24.57 -6.89
N ALA A 240 3.81 23.79 -7.91
CA ALA A 240 4.50 23.80 -9.21
C ALA A 240 4.45 25.18 -9.87
N ASN A 241 3.27 25.84 -9.88
CA ASN A 241 3.10 27.20 -10.36
C ASN A 241 3.95 28.21 -9.57
N LYS A 242 3.92 28.12 -8.23
CA LYS A 242 4.75 29.00 -7.36
C LYS A 242 6.24 28.85 -7.64
N LEU A 243 6.70 27.64 -7.96
CA LEU A 243 8.08 27.31 -8.30
C LEU A 243 8.42 27.64 -9.78
N LYS A 244 7.44 28.03 -10.59
CA LYS A 244 7.57 28.29 -12.04
C LYS A 244 8.12 27.09 -12.82
N ILE A 245 7.56 25.90 -12.52
CA ILE A 245 7.92 24.62 -13.14
C ILE A 245 6.71 23.89 -13.73
N GLU A 246 5.56 24.53 -13.86
CA GLU A 246 4.32 23.94 -14.36
C GLU A 246 4.47 23.28 -15.74
N ASN A 247 5.35 23.80 -16.58
CA ASN A 247 5.66 23.25 -17.91
C ASN A 247 6.52 21.98 -17.87
N TYR A 248 7.11 21.65 -16.72
CA TYR A 248 7.97 20.49 -16.52
C TYR A 248 7.32 19.41 -15.67
N VAL A 249 6.08 19.64 -15.17
CA VAL A 249 5.38 18.76 -14.23
C VAL A 249 4.03 18.36 -14.80
N HIS A 250 3.83 17.06 -14.97
CA HIS A 250 2.56 16.54 -15.47
C HIS A 250 1.88 15.65 -14.43
N PHE A 251 0.59 15.88 -14.23
CA PHE A 251 -0.26 15.05 -13.38
C PHE A 251 -1.15 14.19 -14.29
N LEU A 252 -0.77 12.92 -14.47
CA LEU A 252 -1.39 12.01 -15.44
C LEU A 252 -2.67 11.33 -14.92
N GLY A 253 -3.06 11.64 -13.66
CA GLY A 253 -4.18 10.98 -13.01
C GLY A 253 -3.91 9.50 -12.72
N LYS A 254 -4.96 8.80 -12.35
CA LYS A 254 -4.93 7.37 -12.06
C LYS A 254 -4.73 6.56 -13.34
N LYS A 255 -3.90 5.51 -13.27
CA LYS A 255 -3.67 4.57 -14.38
C LYS A 255 -3.84 3.14 -13.90
N THR A 256 -4.19 2.24 -14.82
CA THR A 256 -4.30 0.81 -14.54
C THR A 256 -2.91 0.19 -14.33
N GLN A 257 -2.86 -0.95 -13.64
CA GLN A 257 -1.62 -1.71 -13.47
C GLN A 257 -0.99 -2.09 -14.82
N LYS A 258 -1.81 -2.44 -15.80
CA LYS A 258 -1.35 -2.72 -17.17
C LYS A 258 -0.66 -1.51 -17.79
N TYR A 259 -1.27 -0.31 -17.71
CA TYR A 259 -0.65 0.91 -18.21
C TYR A 259 0.72 1.13 -17.54
N ILE A 260 0.79 1.03 -16.22
CA ILE A 260 2.04 1.23 -15.47
C ILE A 260 3.11 0.24 -15.94
N SER A 261 2.78 -1.06 -16.01
CA SER A 261 3.74 -2.10 -16.41
C SER A 261 4.27 -1.96 -17.82
N GLU A 262 3.49 -1.40 -18.74
CA GLU A 262 3.87 -1.16 -20.13
C GLU A 262 4.68 0.14 -20.30
N HIS A 263 4.52 1.14 -19.42
CA HIS A 263 5.07 2.50 -19.62
C HIS A 263 6.23 2.86 -18.70
N LEU A 264 6.51 2.09 -17.65
CA LEU A 264 7.67 2.32 -16.78
C LEU A 264 8.99 2.44 -17.57
N SER A 265 9.15 1.62 -18.61
CA SER A 265 10.35 1.60 -19.46
C SER A 265 10.58 2.88 -20.29
N ASN A 266 9.58 3.77 -20.38
CA ASN A 266 9.66 5.02 -21.14
C ASN A 266 10.37 6.16 -20.38
N TYR A 267 10.67 5.94 -19.10
CA TYR A 267 11.29 6.93 -18.21
C TYR A 267 12.77 6.63 -17.97
N ASP A 268 13.47 7.60 -17.43
CA ASP A 268 14.91 7.52 -17.15
C ASP A 268 15.20 7.27 -15.67
N LEU A 269 14.29 7.71 -14.77
CA LEU A 269 14.39 7.53 -13.33
C LEU A 269 13.01 7.41 -12.69
N PHE A 270 12.87 6.47 -11.78
CA PHE A 270 11.73 6.41 -10.86
C PHE A 270 12.14 7.01 -9.51
N VAL A 271 11.32 7.92 -8.97
CA VAL A 271 11.59 8.54 -7.67
C VAL A 271 10.46 8.27 -6.70
N GLN A 272 10.80 7.75 -5.51
CA GLN A 272 9.85 7.54 -4.41
C GLN A 272 10.27 8.37 -3.19
N PRO A 273 9.85 9.63 -3.08
CA PRO A 273 10.31 10.54 -2.03
C PRO A 273 9.49 10.44 -0.75
N SER A 274 9.00 9.25 -0.43
CA SER A 274 8.05 9.02 0.66
C SER A 274 8.67 9.31 2.03
N ARG A 275 8.00 10.15 2.82
CA ARG A 275 8.31 10.33 4.25
C ARG A 275 7.95 9.10 5.06
N TRP A 276 6.89 8.37 4.64
CA TRP A 276 6.48 7.09 5.20
C TRP A 276 6.03 6.13 4.10
N GLU A 277 6.66 4.98 4.05
CA GLU A 277 6.31 3.90 3.14
C GLU A 277 6.64 2.55 3.77
N GLY A 278 5.66 1.67 3.84
CA GLY A 278 5.83 0.35 4.45
C GLY A 278 6.70 -0.59 3.64
N PHE A 279 6.62 -0.52 2.29
CA PHE A 279 7.38 -1.41 1.41
C PHE A 279 7.87 -0.69 0.15
N GLY A 280 6.96 -0.14 -0.66
CA GLY A 280 7.29 0.45 -1.95
C GLY A 280 7.12 -0.53 -3.11
N LEU A 281 5.92 -1.09 -3.28
CA LEU A 281 5.62 -1.97 -4.42
C LEU A 281 5.98 -1.33 -5.76
N THR A 282 5.68 -0.04 -5.93
CA THR A 282 5.98 0.69 -7.16
C THR A 282 7.48 0.84 -7.43
N VAL A 283 8.31 0.82 -6.38
CA VAL A 283 9.78 0.73 -6.51
C VAL A 283 10.18 -0.64 -7.06
N ALA A 284 9.63 -1.72 -6.49
CA ALA A 284 9.89 -3.07 -6.99
C ALA A 284 9.43 -3.23 -8.46
N GLU A 285 8.29 -2.65 -8.82
CA GLU A 285 7.76 -2.60 -10.19
C GLU A 285 8.71 -1.84 -11.14
N ALA A 286 9.21 -0.69 -10.73
CA ALA A 286 10.20 0.07 -11.49
C ALA A 286 11.50 -0.71 -11.69
N MET A 287 12.00 -1.39 -10.65
CA MET A 287 13.17 -2.27 -10.75
C MET A 287 12.93 -3.46 -11.68
N ALA A 288 11.71 -4.06 -11.67
CA ALA A 288 11.36 -5.12 -12.62
C ALA A 288 11.36 -4.64 -14.07
N ALA A 289 11.00 -3.38 -14.31
CA ALA A 289 11.10 -2.71 -15.60
C ALA A 289 12.55 -2.29 -15.96
N ARG A 290 13.54 -2.58 -15.11
CA ARG A 290 14.94 -2.10 -15.24
C ARG A 290 15.05 -0.57 -15.25
N LEU A 291 14.10 0.11 -14.66
CA LEU A 291 14.14 1.57 -14.49
C LEU A 291 14.98 1.89 -13.25
N PRO A 292 16.02 2.73 -13.35
CA PRO A 292 16.77 3.21 -12.20
C PRO A 292 15.87 3.83 -11.15
N VAL A 293 16.18 3.65 -9.87
CA VAL A 293 15.33 4.10 -8.76
C VAL A 293 16.08 4.98 -7.77
N LEU A 294 15.45 6.04 -7.29
CA LEU A 294 15.91 6.92 -6.23
C LEU A 294 14.84 6.97 -5.13
N VAL A 295 15.20 6.57 -3.91
CA VAL A 295 14.24 6.43 -2.82
C VAL A 295 14.74 7.09 -1.53
N SER A 296 13.83 7.46 -0.64
CA SER A 296 14.20 7.95 0.70
C SER A 296 14.76 6.81 1.56
N GLU A 297 15.81 7.09 2.31
CA GLU A 297 16.39 6.16 3.28
C GLU A 297 15.47 5.90 4.49
N GLY A 298 15.76 4.81 5.23
CA GLY A 298 15.08 4.50 6.48
C GLY A 298 13.61 4.08 6.35
N GLN A 299 13.15 3.74 5.15
CA GLN A 299 11.79 3.32 4.83
C GLN A 299 11.79 2.01 4.05
N GLY A 300 10.62 1.37 3.90
CA GLY A 300 10.48 0.14 3.14
C GLY A 300 11.08 0.15 1.73
N PRO A 301 10.98 1.23 0.94
CA PRO A 301 11.65 1.34 -0.35
C PRO A 301 13.17 1.11 -0.30
N ALA A 302 13.84 1.56 0.76
CA ALA A 302 15.28 1.32 0.94
C ALA A 302 15.58 -0.18 1.20
N GLU A 303 14.65 -0.92 1.77
CA GLU A 303 14.78 -2.39 1.89
C GLU A 303 14.63 -3.07 0.53
N VAL A 304 13.71 -2.60 -0.31
CA VAL A 304 13.51 -3.12 -1.67
C VAL A 304 14.76 -2.94 -2.53
N THR A 305 15.46 -1.82 -2.38
CA THR A 305 16.72 -1.56 -3.09
C THR A 305 17.95 -2.20 -2.43
N CYS A 306 17.76 -2.94 -1.32
CA CYS A 306 18.86 -3.46 -0.49
C CYS A 306 19.85 -2.36 -0.05
N GLY A 307 19.33 -1.26 0.46
CA GLY A 307 20.10 -0.05 0.68
C GLY A 307 20.46 0.62 -0.64
N ASP A 308 21.69 1.05 -0.80
CA ASP A 308 22.22 1.67 -2.02
C ASP A 308 22.74 0.67 -3.07
N LYS A 309 22.56 -0.64 -2.83
CA LYS A 309 23.09 -1.68 -3.72
C LYS A 309 22.41 -1.71 -5.10
N TYR A 310 21.10 -1.51 -5.16
CA TYR A 310 20.31 -1.61 -6.39
C TYR A 310 19.50 -0.35 -6.71
N GLY A 311 19.79 0.76 -6.04
CA GLY A 311 19.16 2.05 -6.25
C GLY A 311 19.91 3.15 -5.51
N TRP A 312 19.53 4.38 -5.71
CA TRP A 312 20.10 5.51 -4.97
C TRP A 312 19.23 5.86 -3.77
N LEU A 313 19.89 6.29 -2.70
CA LEU A 313 19.22 6.76 -1.49
C LEU A 313 19.44 8.26 -1.30
N PHE A 314 18.48 8.92 -0.68
CA PHE A 314 18.62 10.29 -0.16
C PHE A 314 18.05 10.37 1.26
N ILE A 315 18.51 11.34 2.02
CA ILE A 315 18.08 11.54 3.41
C ILE A 315 16.56 11.85 3.43
N ASN A 316 15.82 11.09 4.23
CA ASN A 316 14.37 11.23 4.30
C ASN A 316 13.97 12.64 4.77
N GLY A 317 13.14 13.32 3.97
CA GLY A 317 12.65 14.67 4.27
C GLY A 317 13.55 15.81 3.82
N ASN A 318 14.66 15.50 3.12
CA ASN A 318 15.60 16.50 2.60
C ASN A 318 15.49 16.63 1.09
#